data_be4f2293652359be02b973007dec9327
#
_entry.id   be4f2293652359be02b973007dec9327
#
_cell.length_a   1.000
_cell.length_b   1.000
_cell.length_c   1.000
_cell.angle_alpha   90.00
_cell.angle_beta   90.00
_cell.angle_gamma   90.00
#
_symmetry.space_group_name_H-M   'P 1'
#
loop_
_entity.id
_entity.type
_entity.pdbx_description
1 polymer ?
#
loop_
_entity_poly.entity_id
_entity_poly.type
_entity_poly.pdbx_seq_one_letter_code
_entity_poly.pdbx_strand_id
1 'polypeptide(L)'
;VFIADNIKEVIPEFLMVLKGVIDCPDLPLNVSRSALQNDGFVTKVADYISKKVADKLNGMFKTDRENYEKYWDDISPFIKFGCLKDEKFGEKVKDSMLFKNLDHKYLTLEDCIKANGGETAEETKAEETTDSEETKETPKTNIFYVTNEQQQSQYINMFKEQGQDAVILAHNIDSAFITYLEQKHD
;
A
#
# COMPACT_ATOMS: atom_id res chain seq x y z
N VAL A 1 3.75 22.80 -27.15
CA VAL A 1 2.59 23.66 -26.84
C VAL A 1 1.99 23.17 -25.52
N PHE A 2 1.96 24.02 -24.51
CA PHE A 2 1.31 23.72 -23.23
C PHE A 2 -0.22 23.72 -23.46
N ILE A 3 -0.92 22.67 -22.99
CA ILE A 3 -2.34 22.49 -23.25
C ILE A 3 -3.16 22.55 -21.96
N ALA A 4 -2.73 21.86 -20.92
CA ALA A 4 -3.43 21.80 -19.63
C ALA A 4 -2.49 21.49 -18.46
N ASP A 5 -2.88 21.89 -17.27
CA ASP A 5 -2.28 21.52 -16.00
C ASP A 5 -3.31 20.84 -15.08
N ASN A 6 -2.83 20.22 -13.99
CA ASN A 6 -3.65 19.53 -13.00
C ASN A 6 -4.67 18.53 -13.62
N ILE A 7 -4.20 17.72 -14.56
CA ILE A 7 -5.02 16.82 -15.36
C ILE A 7 -5.44 15.60 -14.53
N LYS A 8 -6.52 15.72 -13.77
CA LYS A 8 -7.05 14.67 -12.90
C LYS A 8 -7.57 13.46 -13.68
N GLU A 9 -7.99 13.67 -14.90
CA GLU A 9 -8.50 12.63 -15.80
C GLU A 9 -7.40 11.64 -16.20
N VAL A 10 -6.16 12.10 -16.30
CA VAL A 10 -4.99 11.29 -16.71
C VAL A 10 -4.19 10.83 -15.52
N ILE A 11 -4.06 11.67 -14.49
CA ILE A 11 -3.30 11.36 -13.28
C ILE A 11 -4.27 11.08 -12.14
N PRO A 12 -4.36 9.84 -11.65
CA PRO A 12 -5.18 9.50 -10.49
C PRO A 12 -4.87 10.38 -9.27
N GLU A 13 -5.90 10.73 -8.50
CA GLU A 13 -5.77 11.65 -7.35
C GLU A 13 -4.73 11.19 -6.31
N PHE A 14 -4.59 9.90 -6.09
CA PHE A 14 -3.61 9.36 -5.15
C PHE A 14 -2.16 9.56 -5.60
N LEU A 15 -1.94 9.91 -6.88
CA LEU A 15 -0.62 10.26 -7.42
C LEU A 15 -0.36 11.77 -7.42
N MET A 16 -1.11 12.56 -6.65
CA MET A 16 -0.99 14.03 -6.61
C MET A 16 0.39 14.55 -6.21
N VAL A 17 1.21 13.72 -5.58
CA VAL A 17 2.60 14.07 -5.23
C VAL A 17 3.55 14.02 -6.42
N LEU A 18 3.15 13.37 -7.52
CA LEU A 18 3.96 13.30 -8.73
C LEU A 18 4.02 14.68 -9.42
N LYS A 19 5.22 15.05 -9.80
CA LYS A 19 5.49 16.24 -10.61
C LYS A 19 6.15 15.80 -11.90
N GLY A 20 5.68 16.32 -13.04
CA GLY A 20 6.24 15.96 -14.33
C GLY A 20 5.49 16.55 -15.49
N VAL A 21 5.83 16.13 -16.68
CA VAL A 21 5.20 16.52 -17.94
C VAL A 21 4.83 15.25 -18.69
N ILE A 22 3.63 15.25 -19.27
CA ILE A 22 3.17 14.20 -20.19
C ILE A 22 3.15 14.80 -21.59
N ASP A 23 3.88 14.18 -22.51
CA ASP A 23 3.80 14.46 -23.94
C ASP A 23 3.12 13.28 -24.63
N CYS A 24 1.90 13.47 -25.06
CA CYS A 24 1.11 12.45 -25.74
C CYS A 24 0.25 13.12 -26.82
N PRO A 25 0.66 13.01 -28.10
CA PRO A 25 -0.05 13.64 -29.22
C PRO A 25 -1.44 13.06 -29.47
N ASP A 26 -1.69 11.83 -29.01
CA ASP A 26 -2.96 11.10 -29.25
C ASP A 26 -4.02 11.36 -28.16
N LEU A 27 -3.72 12.21 -27.16
CA LEU A 27 -4.71 12.57 -26.17
C LEU A 27 -5.89 13.31 -26.78
N PRO A 28 -7.13 12.84 -26.56
CA PRO A 28 -8.32 13.47 -27.14
C PRO A 28 -8.57 14.83 -26.49
N LEU A 29 -8.56 15.87 -27.29
CA LEU A 29 -8.82 17.24 -26.88
C LEU A 29 -10.22 17.67 -27.37
N ASN A 30 -10.84 18.59 -26.63
CA ASN A 30 -12.03 19.27 -27.14
C ASN A 30 -11.68 20.17 -28.36
N VAL A 31 -12.68 20.63 -29.06
CA VAL A 31 -12.51 21.45 -30.28
C VAL A 31 -11.68 22.70 -30.01
N SER A 32 -11.81 23.29 -28.82
CA SER A 32 -11.04 24.48 -28.40
C SER A 32 -9.62 24.14 -27.89
N ARG A 33 -9.28 22.87 -27.78
CA ARG A 33 -8.02 22.37 -27.19
C ARG A 33 -7.75 22.87 -25.77
N SER A 34 -8.79 23.21 -25.03
CA SER A 34 -8.70 23.75 -23.66
C SER A 34 -8.97 22.69 -22.59
N ALA A 35 -9.48 21.52 -22.95
CA ALA A 35 -9.76 20.41 -22.03
C ALA A 35 -9.61 19.06 -22.74
N LEU A 36 -9.31 18.04 -21.94
CA LEU A 36 -9.32 16.65 -22.38
C LEU A 36 -10.76 16.13 -22.45
N GLN A 37 -11.04 15.32 -23.46
CA GLN A 37 -12.27 14.54 -23.49
C GLN A 37 -12.06 13.27 -22.65
N ASN A 38 -12.98 13.02 -21.74
CA ASN A 38 -12.95 11.80 -20.94
C ASN A 38 -13.44 10.63 -21.79
N ASP A 39 -12.52 9.89 -22.36
CA ASP A 39 -12.81 8.68 -23.12
C ASP A 39 -11.98 7.49 -22.65
N GLY A 40 -12.22 6.32 -23.25
CA GLY A 40 -11.52 5.08 -22.88
C GLY A 40 -10.01 5.12 -23.09
N PHE A 41 -9.48 6.03 -23.90
CA PHE A 41 -8.05 6.19 -24.10
C PHE A 41 -7.40 6.88 -22.89
N VAL A 42 -8.03 7.93 -22.35
CA VAL A 42 -7.59 8.65 -21.15
C VAL A 42 -7.50 7.68 -19.97
N THR A 43 -8.52 6.84 -19.77
CA THR A 43 -8.53 5.81 -18.74
C THR A 43 -7.36 4.82 -18.89
N LYS A 44 -7.07 4.36 -20.12
CA LYS A 44 -5.92 3.47 -20.39
C LYS A 44 -4.58 4.12 -20.05
N VAL A 45 -4.44 5.42 -20.31
CA VAL A 45 -3.22 6.17 -19.95
C VAL A 45 -3.09 6.27 -18.43
N ALA A 46 -4.18 6.56 -17.72
CA ALA A 46 -4.20 6.59 -16.25
C ALA A 46 -3.82 5.24 -15.65
N ASP A 47 -4.39 4.14 -16.14
CA ASP A 47 -4.06 2.76 -15.72
C ASP A 47 -2.58 2.44 -15.99
N TYR A 48 -2.05 2.86 -17.14
CA TYR A 48 -0.64 2.66 -17.47
C TYR A 48 0.28 3.41 -16.52
N ILE A 49 -0.05 4.66 -16.18
CA ILE A 49 0.73 5.47 -15.23
C ILE A 49 0.70 4.82 -13.85
N SER A 50 -0.48 4.45 -13.34
CA SER A 50 -0.62 3.74 -12.05
C SER A 50 0.24 2.47 -12.00
N LYS A 51 0.19 1.67 -13.08
CA LYS A 51 1.03 0.49 -13.21
C LYS A 51 2.52 0.82 -13.14
N LYS A 52 2.98 1.83 -13.88
CA LYS A 52 4.40 2.22 -13.89
C LYS A 52 4.88 2.74 -12.54
N VAL A 53 4.02 3.45 -11.81
CA VAL A 53 4.32 3.89 -10.44
C VAL A 53 4.45 2.68 -9.52
N ALA A 54 3.50 1.72 -9.55
CA ALA A 54 3.59 0.49 -8.77
C ALA A 54 4.85 -0.32 -9.10
N ASP A 55 5.18 -0.48 -10.39
CA ASP A 55 6.41 -1.17 -10.83
C ASP A 55 7.67 -0.47 -10.29
N LYS A 56 7.68 0.87 -10.25
CA LYS A 56 8.81 1.65 -9.72
C LYS A 56 8.93 1.49 -8.20
N LEU A 57 7.82 1.54 -7.46
CA LEU A 57 7.81 1.31 -6.01
C LEU A 57 8.34 -0.07 -5.66
N ASN A 58 7.85 -1.11 -6.33
CA ASN A 58 8.32 -2.49 -6.16
C ASN A 58 9.81 -2.65 -6.54
N GLY A 59 10.25 -1.95 -7.58
CA GLY A 59 11.65 -1.91 -7.97
C GLY A 59 12.53 -1.32 -6.86
N MET A 60 12.18 -0.15 -6.33
CA MET A 60 12.91 0.48 -5.22
C MET A 60 12.90 -0.39 -3.96
N PHE A 61 11.76 -0.97 -3.61
CA PHE A 61 11.64 -1.90 -2.49
C PHE A 61 12.64 -3.06 -2.58
N LYS A 62 12.85 -3.62 -3.79
CA LYS A 62 13.74 -4.78 -4.02
C LYS A 62 15.20 -4.41 -4.17
N THR A 63 15.52 -3.28 -4.80
CA THR A 63 16.90 -2.94 -5.20
C THR A 63 17.52 -1.81 -4.40
N ASP A 64 16.71 -1.01 -3.70
CA ASP A 64 17.15 0.18 -2.95
C ASP A 64 16.29 0.38 -1.71
N ARG A 65 16.27 -0.64 -0.86
CA ARG A 65 15.42 -0.73 0.35
C ARG A 65 15.65 0.44 1.30
N GLU A 66 16.89 0.85 1.48
CA GLU A 66 17.27 1.93 2.40
C GLU A 66 16.62 3.26 2.00
N ASN A 67 16.72 3.65 0.73
CA ASN A 67 16.05 4.85 0.24
C ASN A 67 14.53 4.72 0.23
N TYR A 68 13.99 3.52 -0.04
CA TYR A 68 12.56 3.26 0.02
C TYR A 68 12.01 3.50 1.43
N GLU A 69 12.66 2.99 2.45
CA GLU A 69 12.29 3.19 3.86
C GLU A 69 12.40 4.65 4.28
N LYS A 70 13.45 5.34 3.85
CA LYS A 70 13.67 6.75 4.16
C LYS A 70 12.52 7.66 3.72
N TYR A 71 11.89 7.36 2.59
CA TYR A 71 10.79 8.15 2.03
C TYR A 71 9.41 7.56 2.37
N TRP A 72 9.37 6.40 3.01
CA TRP A 72 8.12 5.67 3.24
C TRP A 72 7.10 6.48 4.03
N ASP A 73 7.49 7.14 5.10
CA ASP A 73 6.57 7.93 5.93
C ASP A 73 5.90 9.07 5.14
N ASP A 74 6.62 9.66 4.19
CA ASP A 74 6.11 10.74 3.35
C ASP A 74 5.16 10.24 2.26
N ILE A 75 5.42 9.07 1.68
CA ILE A 75 4.67 8.55 0.54
C ILE A 75 3.56 7.57 0.94
N SER A 76 3.65 6.94 2.12
CA SER A 76 2.72 5.91 2.55
C SER A 76 1.25 6.34 2.59
N PRO A 77 0.87 7.57 3.01
CA PRO A 77 -0.53 7.98 2.98
C PRO A 77 -1.13 7.98 1.56
N PHE A 78 -0.33 8.36 0.57
CA PHE A 78 -0.76 8.38 -0.84
C PHE A 78 -0.86 6.98 -1.42
N ILE A 79 0.08 6.09 -1.06
CA ILE A 79 0.04 4.68 -1.48
C ILE A 79 -1.17 3.98 -0.87
N LYS A 80 -1.42 4.17 0.43
CA LYS A 80 -2.60 3.65 1.11
C LYS A 80 -3.89 4.17 0.48
N PHE A 81 -3.95 5.47 0.16
CA PHE A 81 -5.08 6.05 -0.56
C PHE A 81 -5.26 5.41 -1.94
N GLY A 82 -4.17 5.14 -2.65
CA GLY A 82 -4.19 4.41 -3.92
C GLY A 82 -4.78 3.02 -3.80
N CYS A 83 -4.40 2.26 -2.77
CA CYS A 83 -4.96 0.93 -2.49
C CYS A 83 -6.48 0.96 -2.25
N LEU A 84 -6.96 2.02 -1.58
CA LEU A 84 -8.39 2.20 -1.31
C LEU A 84 -9.20 2.62 -2.56
N LYS A 85 -8.56 3.26 -3.53
CA LYS A 85 -9.22 3.80 -4.74
C LYS A 85 -9.07 2.91 -5.97
N ASP A 86 -7.99 2.18 -6.07
CA ASP A 86 -7.63 1.34 -7.22
C ASP A 86 -7.16 -0.03 -6.74
N GLU A 87 -8.04 -1.01 -6.83
CA GLU A 87 -7.76 -2.38 -6.41
C GLU A 87 -6.57 -2.99 -7.18
N LYS A 88 -6.45 -2.69 -8.47
CA LYS A 88 -5.33 -3.19 -9.30
C LYS A 88 -4.00 -2.62 -8.85
N PHE A 89 -4.00 -1.35 -8.43
CA PHE A 89 -2.82 -0.72 -7.84
C PHE A 89 -2.48 -1.37 -6.49
N GLY A 90 -3.49 -1.56 -5.62
CA GLY A 90 -3.34 -2.22 -4.32
C GLY A 90 -2.72 -3.61 -4.43
N GLU A 91 -3.24 -4.45 -5.32
CA GLU A 91 -2.68 -5.80 -5.56
C GLU A 91 -1.23 -5.79 -6.04
N LYS A 92 -0.81 -4.75 -6.76
CA LYS A 92 0.56 -4.63 -7.25
C LYS A 92 1.56 -4.19 -6.20
N VAL A 93 1.14 -3.37 -5.24
CA VAL A 93 2.02 -2.80 -4.22
C VAL A 93 1.95 -3.52 -2.89
N LYS A 94 1.06 -4.51 -2.71
CA LYS A 94 0.83 -5.20 -1.44
C LYS A 94 2.12 -5.73 -0.80
N ASP A 95 3.00 -6.35 -1.58
CA ASP A 95 4.23 -6.97 -1.10
C ASP A 95 5.32 -5.93 -0.75
N SER A 96 5.18 -4.70 -1.22
CA SER A 96 6.07 -3.58 -0.94
C SER A 96 5.52 -2.60 0.10
N MET A 97 4.36 -2.88 0.68
CA MET A 97 3.79 -2.10 1.78
C MET A 97 4.62 -2.31 3.04
N LEU A 98 4.95 -1.20 3.71
CA LEU A 98 5.72 -1.24 4.94
C LEU A 98 4.91 -0.74 6.13
N PHE A 99 5.21 -1.33 7.26
CA PHE A 99 4.65 -0.98 8.56
C PHE A 99 5.81 -0.70 9.52
N LYS A 100 5.74 0.42 10.22
CA LYS A 100 6.74 0.76 11.23
C LYS A 100 6.36 0.09 12.54
N ASN A 101 7.25 -0.70 13.11
CA ASN A 101 7.02 -1.35 14.39
C ASN A 101 7.39 -0.46 15.60
N LEU A 102 7.23 -0.98 16.82
CA LEU A 102 7.54 -0.26 18.06
C LEU A 102 9.05 0.08 18.23
N ASP A 103 9.92 -0.57 17.49
CA ASP A 103 11.36 -0.25 17.45
C ASP A 103 11.72 0.67 16.27
N HIS A 104 10.71 1.26 15.62
CA HIS A 104 10.84 2.12 14.44
C HIS A 104 11.50 1.46 13.24
N LYS A 105 11.44 0.13 13.16
CA LYS A 105 11.87 -0.65 11.98
C LYS A 105 10.72 -0.83 11.01
N TYR A 106 11.04 -0.89 9.73
CA TYR A 106 10.05 -1.12 8.67
C TYR A 106 9.95 -2.60 8.34
N LEU A 107 8.75 -3.15 8.52
CA LEU A 107 8.40 -4.54 8.28
C LEU A 107 7.37 -4.64 7.15
N THR A 108 7.37 -5.74 6.42
CA THR A 108 6.27 -6.10 5.52
C THR A 108 5.08 -6.63 6.33
N LEU A 109 3.92 -6.80 5.70
CA LEU A 109 2.77 -7.41 6.37
C LEU A 109 3.09 -8.84 6.82
N GLU A 110 3.79 -9.61 5.99
CA GLU A 110 4.24 -10.97 6.33
C GLU A 110 5.18 -10.99 7.54
N ASP A 111 6.12 -10.04 7.61
CA ASP A 111 7.01 -9.92 8.76
C ASP A 111 6.23 -9.57 10.04
N CYS A 112 5.19 -8.73 9.94
CA CYS A 112 4.31 -8.40 11.07
C CYS A 112 3.52 -9.64 11.54
N ILE A 113 3.02 -10.46 10.62
CA ILE A 113 2.32 -11.71 10.93
C ILE A 113 3.26 -12.68 11.66
N LYS A 114 4.47 -12.88 11.14
CA LYS A 114 5.49 -13.74 11.77
C LYS A 114 5.90 -13.25 13.15
N ALA A 115 6.09 -11.95 13.31
CA ALA A 115 6.46 -11.35 14.60
C ALA A 115 5.37 -11.56 15.68
N ASN A 116 4.11 -11.75 15.28
CA ASN A 116 3.01 -12.03 16.19
C ASN A 116 2.61 -13.52 16.24
N GLY A 117 3.51 -14.41 15.80
CA GLY A 117 3.33 -15.87 15.91
C GLY A 117 2.37 -16.48 14.88
N GLY A 118 2.05 -15.76 13.83
CA GLY A 118 1.22 -16.25 12.72
C GLY A 118 2.06 -16.97 11.65
N GLU A 119 1.41 -17.89 10.94
CA GLU A 119 1.97 -18.57 9.78
C GLU A 119 1.70 -17.74 8.52
N THR A 120 2.65 -17.73 7.58
CA THR A 120 2.48 -17.04 6.31
C THR A 120 1.86 -17.94 5.25
N ALA A 121 1.26 -17.35 4.21
CA ALA A 121 0.65 -18.07 3.10
C ALA A 121 1.62 -19.05 2.37
N GLU A 122 2.93 -18.87 2.50
CA GLU A 122 3.93 -19.79 1.94
C GLU A 122 4.11 -21.02 2.83
N GLU A 123 4.04 -20.87 4.16
CA GLU A 123 4.16 -21.96 5.13
C GLU A 123 2.92 -22.85 5.10
N THR A 124 1.72 -22.25 4.98
CA THR A 124 0.46 -23.00 4.85
C THR A 124 0.42 -23.87 3.59
N LYS A 125 1.01 -23.44 2.48
CA LYS A 125 1.09 -24.22 1.24
C LYS A 125 2.07 -25.39 1.31
N ALA A 126 3.05 -25.36 2.20
CA ALA A 126 4.02 -26.44 2.39
C ALA A 126 3.45 -27.61 3.20
N GLU A 127 2.42 -27.38 4.04
CA GLU A 127 1.76 -28.41 4.85
C GLU A 127 0.58 -29.09 4.15
N GLU A 128 0.01 -28.52 3.08
CA GLU A 128 -1.11 -29.08 2.34
C GLU A 128 -0.80 -30.33 1.48
N THR A 129 0.39 -30.92 1.57
CA THR A 129 0.73 -32.16 0.82
C THR A 129 0.41 -33.45 1.58
N THR A 130 -0.30 -33.42 2.69
CA THR A 130 -0.79 -34.62 3.37
C THR A 130 -2.31 -34.57 3.59
N ASP A 131 -2.96 -35.32 2.74
CA ASP A 131 -4.33 -35.83 2.72
C ASP A 131 -5.08 -35.81 4.08
N SER A 132 -6.00 -34.83 4.24
CA SER A 132 -7.26 -35.00 5.01
C SER A 132 -8.18 -33.78 4.80
N GLU A 133 -9.36 -34.04 4.27
CA GLU A 133 -10.51 -33.11 4.22
C GLU A 133 -11.01 -32.81 5.64
N GLU A 134 -10.38 -31.86 6.30
CA GLU A 134 -10.99 -31.10 7.40
C GLU A 134 -10.76 -29.62 7.09
N THR A 135 -11.84 -28.85 6.99
CA THR A 135 -11.85 -27.40 6.93
C THR A 135 -11.15 -26.85 8.17
N LYS A 136 -9.81 -26.77 8.11
CA LYS A 136 -9.04 -26.03 9.12
C LYS A 136 -9.23 -24.56 8.83
N GLU A 137 -10.00 -23.88 9.69
CA GLU A 137 -9.94 -22.42 9.77
C GLU A 137 -8.47 -22.04 9.98
N THR A 138 -7.90 -21.30 9.04
CA THR A 138 -6.55 -20.75 9.20
C THR A 138 -6.51 -19.93 10.49
N PRO A 139 -5.53 -20.15 11.39
CA PRO A 139 -5.49 -19.44 12.66
C PRO A 139 -5.37 -17.94 12.41
N LYS A 140 -6.36 -17.18 12.89
CA LYS A 140 -6.36 -15.72 12.75
C LYS A 140 -5.25 -15.13 13.61
N THR A 141 -4.34 -14.37 13.00
CA THR A 141 -3.24 -13.69 13.70
C THR A 141 -3.64 -12.26 13.99
N ASN A 142 -3.58 -11.86 15.26
CA ASN A 142 -3.87 -10.50 15.66
C ASN A 142 -2.63 -9.61 15.46
N ILE A 143 -2.75 -8.56 14.65
CA ILE A 143 -1.74 -7.51 14.54
C ILE A 143 -2.23 -6.31 15.34
N PHE A 144 -1.46 -5.94 16.35
CA PHE A 144 -1.77 -4.79 17.20
C PHE A 144 -1.22 -3.51 16.59
N TYR A 145 -1.88 -2.38 16.83
CA TYR A 145 -1.44 -1.09 16.32
C TYR A 145 -1.54 0.03 17.35
N VAL A 146 -0.70 1.03 17.17
CA VAL A 146 -0.60 2.24 17.99
C VAL A 146 -0.85 3.44 17.10
N THR A 147 -1.76 4.32 17.52
CA THR A 147 -2.08 5.56 16.79
C THR A 147 -1.34 6.77 17.34
N ASN A 148 -0.99 6.74 18.62
CA ASN A 148 -0.26 7.81 19.29
C ASN A 148 0.68 7.23 20.35
N GLU A 149 1.97 7.24 20.06
CA GLU A 149 3.00 6.64 20.93
C GLU A 149 3.08 7.30 22.29
N GLN A 150 2.89 8.62 22.37
CA GLN A 150 2.98 9.35 23.65
C GLN A 150 1.81 9.03 24.57
N GLN A 151 0.59 9.02 24.03
CA GLN A 151 -0.62 8.72 24.81
C GLN A 151 -0.72 7.24 25.18
N GLN A 152 -0.18 6.37 24.35
CA GLN A 152 -0.26 4.91 24.50
C GLN A 152 1.02 4.29 25.05
N SER A 153 1.94 5.09 25.60
CA SER A 153 3.26 4.66 26.08
C SER A 153 3.20 3.53 27.11
N GLN A 154 2.19 3.50 27.99
CA GLN A 154 2.01 2.43 28.97
C GLN A 154 1.71 1.09 28.30
N TYR A 155 0.85 1.10 27.28
CA TYR A 155 0.53 -0.11 26.51
C TYR A 155 1.73 -0.58 25.71
N ILE A 156 2.50 0.33 25.11
CA ILE A 156 3.73 0.01 24.37
C ILE A 156 4.72 -0.71 25.26
N ASN A 157 4.95 -0.23 26.48
CA ASN A 157 5.84 -0.90 27.43
C ASN A 157 5.35 -2.31 27.77
N MET A 158 4.06 -2.47 28.01
CA MET A 158 3.45 -3.77 28.32
C MET A 158 3.61 -4.76 27.16
N PHE A 159 3.42 -4.31 25.90
CA PHE A 159 3.65 -5.15 24.72
C PHE A 159 5.13 -5.58 24.61
N LYS A 160 6.06 -4.65 24.80
CA LYS A 160 7.50 -4.97 24.79
C LYS A 160 7.90 -5.95 25.88
N GLU A 161 7.35 -5.83 27.09
CA GLU A 161 7.60 -6.75 28.20
C GLU A 161 7.07 -8.17 27.92
N GLN A 162 5.98 -8.27 27.16
CA GLN A 162 5.40 -9.55 26.74
C GLN A 162 6.03 -10.14 25.48
N GLY A 163 7.01 -9.46 24.89
CA GLY A 163 7.64 -9.86 23.63
C GLY A 163 6.71 -9.82 22.41
N GLN A 164 5.62 -9.03 22.51
CA GLN A 164 4.70 -8.77 21.40
C GLN A 164 5.10 -7.51 20.67
N ASP A 165 4.86 -7.45 19.37
CA ASP A 165 5.10 -6.27 18.56
C ASP A 165 3.76 -5.63 18.12
N ALA A 166 3.82 -4.34 17.84
CA ALA A 166 2.70 -3.59 17.29
C ALA A 166 3.20 -2.64 16.20
N VAL A 167 2.31 -2.25 15.31
CA VAL A 167 2.62 -1.32 14.22
C VAL A 167 2.15 0.09 14.54
N ILE A 168 2.93 1.09 14.15
CA ILE A 168 2.61 2.50 14.36
C ILE A 168 1.82 3.00 13.15
N LEU A 169 0.58 3.42 13.37
CA LEU A 169 -0.35 3.89 12.36
C LEU A 169 -0.87 5.27 12.74
N ALA A 170 -0.07 6.30 12.45
CA ALA A 170 -0.29 7.67 12.91
C ALA A 170 -1.09 8.56 11.94
N HIS A 171 -1.42 8.08 10.75
CA HIS A 171 -2.13 8.86 9.73
C HIS A 171 -3.64 8.61 9.77
N ASN A 172 -4.44 9.64 9.49
CA ASN A 172 -5.90 9.53 9.45
C ASN A 172 -6.42 8.47 8.45
N ILE A 173 -5.66 8.21 7.38
CA ILE A 173 -6.00 7.21 6.37
C ILE A 173 -5.88 5.78 6.91
N ASP A 174 -5.12 5.57 7.99
CA ASP A 174 -4.79 4.23 8.48
C ASP A 174 -6.02 3.46 8.95
N SER A 175 -7.01 4.11 9.54
CA SER A 175 -8.25 3.44 9.97
C SER A 175 -9.01 2.82 8.80
N ALA A 176 -9.16 3.55 7.69
CA ALA A 176 -9.77 3.01 6.48
C ALA A 176 -8.91 1.92 5.83
N PHE A 177 -7.58 2.09 5.91
CA PHE A 177 -6.64 1.12 5.37
C PHE A 177 -6.62 -0.21 6.17
N ILE A 178 -6.77 -0.17 7.50
CA ILE A 178 -6.92 -1.38 8.33
C ILE A 178 -8.15 -2.16 7.88
N THR A 179 -9.32 -1.49 7.76
CA THR A 179 -10.54 -2.14 7.31
C THR A 179 -10.37 -2.79 5.92
N TYR A 180 -9.64 -2.13 5.01
CA TYR A 180 -9.31 -2.69 3.72
C TYR A 180 -8.45 -3.96 3.84
N LEU A 181 -7.44 -3.96 4.71
CA LEU A 181 -6.57 -5.14 4.93
C LEU A 181 -7.35 -6.31 5.53
N GLU A 182 -8.20 -6.05 6.53
CA GLU A 182 -9.07 -7.07 7.14
C GLU A 182 -9.95 -7.74 6.10
N GLN A 183 -10.58 -6.97 5.20
CA GLN A 183 -11.41 -7.51 4.12
C GLN A 183 -10.66 -8.33 3.09
N LYS A 184 -9.36 -8.12 2.94
CA LYS A 184 -8.53 -8.84 1.96
C LYS A 184 -7.90 -10.12 2.52
N HIS A 185 -7.82 -10.25 3.84
CA HIS A 185 -7.16 -11.35 4.54
C HIS A 185 -8.10 -12.17 5.45
N ASP A 186 -9.43 -11.93 5.35
CA ASP A 186 -10.46 -12.75 6.02
C ASP A 186 -10.66 -14.12 5.36
#